data_690707a8b465314eeec49b8b7b14fd2f
#
_entry.id   690707a8b465314eeec49b8b7b14fd2f
#
_cell.length_a   1.000
_cell.length_b   1.000
_cell.length_c   1.000
_cell.angle_alpha   90.00
_cell.angle_beta   90.00
_cell.angle_gamma   90.00
#
_symmetry.space_group_name_H-M   'P 1'
#
loop_
_entity.id
_entity.type
_entity.pdbx_description
1 polymer ?
#
loop_
_entity_poly.entity_id
_entity_poly.type
_entity_poly.pdbx_seq_one_letter_code
_entity_poly.pdbx_strand_id
1 'polypeptide(L)'
;MDKAIVLDAQGQRLSPTSADKARRLIEQGEASLVREEPLTIQLGYEVRLPQQAEPEQEQSPGKGRSILLHACCAPCATYCVKRLRELAFAVTGYWYNPNVHPYSEHERRRETLVRYAGEIELAVIWEPDYEMVEFMRAVAGREQFRERCRLCYRMRLERTAETAARE
;
A
#
# COMPACT_ATOMS: atom_id res chain seq x y z
N MET A 1 25.17 -17.48 -9.66
CA MET A 1 25.00 -16.56 -10.82
C MET A 1 25.83 -15.33 -10.56
N ASP A 2 26.81 -15.09 -11.41
CA ASP A 2 27.74 -13.97 -11.24
C ASP A 2 27.02 -12.65 -11.54
N LYS A 3 27.12 -11.72 -10.58
CA LYS A 3 26.52 -10.40 -10.68
C LYS A 3 27.57 -9.41 -11.14
N ALA A 4 27.22 -8.58 -12.12
CA ALA A 4 28.04 -7.46 -12.55
C ALA A 4 27.70 -6.20 -11.74
N ILE A 5 28.73 -5.41 -11.43
CA ILE A 5 28.60 -4.06 -10.86
C ILE A 5 28.27 -3.10 -12.00
N VAL A 6 27.27 -2.25 -11.78
CA VAL A 6 26.84 -1.25 -12.75
C VAL A 6 27.10 0.14 -12.18
N LEU A 7 27.76 0.97 -12.97
CA LEU A 7 27.97 2.39 -12.68
C LEU A 7 27.21 3.23 -13.70
N ASP A 8 26.73 4.40 -13.32
CA ASP A 8 26.23 5.39 -14.27
C ASP A 8 27.37 6.22 -14.89
N ALA A 9 27.04 7.17 -15.75
CA ALA A 9 28.04 8.03 -16.40
C ALA A 9 28.88 8.88 -15.42
N GLN A 10 28.37 9.13 -14.20
CA GLN A 10 29.01 9.87 -13.12
C GLN A 10 29.86 8.95 -12.21
N GLY A 11 29.86 7.64 -12.45
CA GLY A 11 30.53 6.65 -11.61
C GLY A 11 29.72 6.25 -10.37
N GLN A 12 28.47 6.67 -10.27
CA GLN A 12 27.59 6.28 -9.17
C GLN A 12 27.19 4.80 -9.30
N ARG A 13 27.30 4.06 -8.20
CA ARG A 13 26.96 2.63 -8.19
C ARG A 13 25.45 2.43 -8.20
N LEU A 14 24.97 1.66 -9.18
CA LEU A 14 23.59 1.27 -9.36
C LEU A 14 23.34 -0.17 -8.83
N SER A 15 22.10 -0.61 -8.90
CA SER A 15 21.74 -2.00 -8.58
C SER A 15 22.48 -2.97 -9.50
N PRO A 16 23.08 -4.05 -8.94
CA PRO A 16 23.83 -5.00 -9.72
C PRO A 16 22.92 -5.76 -10.71
N THR A 17 23.46 -6.15 -11.85
CA THR A 17 22.77 -6.93 -12.88
C THR A 17 23.43 -8.30 -13.09
N SER A 18 22.80 -9.19 -13.89
CA SER A 18 23.45 -10.44 -14.26
C SER A 18 24.58 -10.20 -15.26
N ALA A 19 25.62 -11.04 -15.23
CA ALA A 19 26.76 -10.96 -16.14
C ALA A 19 26.33 -10.98 -17.62
N ASP A 20 25.32 -11.79 -17.96
CA ASP A 20 24.80 -11.87 -19.34
C ASP A 20 24.13 -10.57 -19.79
N LYS A 21 23.38 -9.93 -18.90
CA LYS A 21 22.77 -8.65 -19.22
C LYS A 21 23.84 -7.55 -19.37
N ALA A 22 24.85 -7.55 -18.51
CA ALA A 22 25.98 -6.63 -18.60
C ALA A 22 26.70 -6.73 -19.94
N ARG A 23 26.98 -7.94 -20.42
CA ARG A 23 27.63 -8.21 -21.73
C ARG A 23 26.78 -7.69 -22.88
N ARG A 24 25.44 -7.93 -22.85
CA ARG A 24 24.54 -7.40 -23.89
C ARG A 24 24.54 -5.87 -23.95
N LEU A 25 24.58 -5.20 -22.81
CA LEU A 25 24.65 -3.73 -22.76
C LEU A 25 25.94 -3.21 -23.38
N ILE A 26 27.06 -3.92 -23.20
CA ILE A 26 28.34 -3.60 -23.86
C ILE A 26 28.24 -3.81 -25.38
N GLU A 27 27.70 -4.95 -25.82
CA GLU A 27 27.51 -5.26 -27.25
C GLU A 27 26.60 -4.26 -27.96
N GLN A 28 25.58 -3.75 -27.27
CA GLN A 28 24.66 -2.74 -27.77
C GLN A 28 25.23 -1.31 -27.75
N GLY A 29 26.41 -1.11 -27.18
CA GLY A 29 27.03 0.21 -27.06
C GLY A 29 26.41 1.10 -26.00
N GLU A 30 25.55 0.55 -25.14
CA GLU A 30 24.88 1.28 -24.05
C GLU A 30 25.74 1.37 -22.78
N ALA A 31 26.75 0.52 -22.67
CA ALA A 31 27.70 0.51 -21.55
C ALA A 31 29.13 0.23 -22.03
N SER A 32 30.11 0.70 -21.29
CA SER A 32 31.53 0.38 -21.47
C SER A 32 32.03 -0.55 -20.35
N LEU A 33 32.99 -1.43 -20.69
CA LEU A 33 33.65 -2.27 -19.72
C LEU A 33 34.64 -1.45 -18.92
N VAL A 34 34.50 -1.44 -17.58
CA VAL A 34 35.42 -0.77 -16.66
C VAL A 34 36.42 -1.75 -16.04
N ARG A 35 35.95 -2.97 -15.70
CA ARG A 35 36.78 -4.02 -15.10
C ARG A 35 36.19 -5.39 -15.40
N GLU A 36 37.06 -6.40 -15.60
CA GLU A 36 36.65 -7.77 -15.88
C GLU A 36 36.35 -8.57 -14.60
N GLU A 37 37.15 -8.39 -13.55
CA GLU A 37 36.98 -9.08 -12.27
C GLU A 37 37.08 -8.09 -11.07
N PRO A 38 35.99 -7.89 -10.31
CA PRO A 38 34.61 -8.28 -10.64
C PRO A 38 34.07 -7.54 -11.85
N LEU A 39 33.29 -8.21 -12.69
CA LEU A 39 32.71 -7.62 -13.90
C LEU A 39 31.99 -6.30 -13.55
N THR A 40 32.53 -5.20 -14.07
CA THR A 40 32.04 -3.84 -13.79
C THR A 40 31.83 -3.12 -15.12
N ILE A 41 30.63 -2.59 -15.32
CA ILE A 41 30.27 -1.83 -16.51
C ILE A 41 29.84 -0.42 -16.12
N GLN A 42 30.06 0.55 -17.02
CA GLN A 42 29.61 1.93 -16.86
C GLN A 42 28.63 2.26 -18.00
N LEU A 43 27.44 2.75 -17.63
CA LEU A 43 26.42 3.21 -18.58
C LEU A 43 26.84 4.54 -19.22
N GLY A 44 26.46 4.76 -20.47
CA GLY A 44 26.72 6.00 -21.19
C GLY A 44 25.83 7.18 -20.76
N TYR A 45 24.95 6.99 -19.78
CA TYR A 45 23.99 7.99 -19.31
C TYR A 45 23.90 8.05 -17.78
N GLU A 46 23.53 9.21 -17.28
CA GLU A 46 23.27 9.42 -15.83
C GLU A 46 21.92 8.81 -15.45
N VAL A 47 21.93 8.01 -14.39
CA VAL A 47 20.69 7.48 -13.80
C VAL A 47 20.33 8.35 -12.61
N ARG A 48 19.33 9.18 -12.77
CA ARG A 48 18.72 9.87 -11.63
C ARG A 48 18.00 8.82 -10.77
N LEU A 49 18.72 8.29 -9.78
CA LEU A 49 18.06 7.56 -8.72
C LEU A 49 17.04 8.52 -8.07
N PRO A 50 15.82 8.07 -7.77
CA PRO A 50 14.94 8.87 -6.94
C PRO A 50 15.75 9.19 -5.68
N GLN A 51 16.10 10.44 -5.50
CA GLN A 51 16.75 10.90 -4.27
C GLN A 51 15.84 10.35 -3.17
N GLN A 52 16.42 9.56 -2.28
CA GLN A 52 15.78 9.33 -1.00
C GLN A 52 15.66 10.75 -0.44
N ALA A 53 14.46 11.31 -0.53
CA ALA A 53 14.18 12.60 0.07
C ALA A 53 14.69 12.48 1.50
N GLU A 54 15.75 13.21 1.83
CA GLU A 54 16.10 13.40 3.22
C GLU A 54 14.79 13.84 3.88
N PRO A 55 14.41 13.28 5.04
CA PRO A 55 13.20 13.70 5.70
C PRO A 55 13.40 15.21 5.99
N GLU A 56 12.88 16.04 5.08
CA GLU A 56 12.59 17.42 5.44
C GLU A 56 11.86 17.30 6.77
N GLN A 57 12.22 18.12 7.74
CA GLN A 57 11.54 18.21 9.03
C GLN A 57 10.11 18.72 8.79
N GLU A 58 9.38 18.00 7.99
CA GLU A 58 7.97 18.19 7.77
C GLU A 58 7.28 17.94 9.11
N GLN A 59 6.64 18.95 9.62
CA GLN A 59 5.68 18.80 10.68
C GLN A 59 4.81 17.60 10.31
N SER A 60 4.91 16.52 11.09
CA SER A 60 4.24 15.26 10.78
C SER A 60 2.80 15.55 10.35
N PRO A 61 2.36 15.17 9.14
CA PRO A 61 1.13 15.68 8.51
C PRO A 61 -0.12 15.38 9.33
N GLY A 62 -0.03 14.42 10.25
CA GLY A 62 -1.11 14.03 11.15
C GLY A 62 -1.10 14.69 12.52
N LYS A 63 -0.11 15.54 12.84
CA LYS A 63 -0.02 16.15 14.18
C LYS A 63 -1.27 16.96 14.53
N GLY A 64 -1.98 16.54 15.58
CA GLY A 64 -3.23 17.16 16.03
C GLY A 64 -4.44 16.85 15.14
N ARG A 65 -4.34 15.89 14.21
CA ARG A 65 -5.43 15.47 13.33
C ARG A 65 -5.85 14.03 13.63
N SER A 66 -7.16 13.80 13.61
CA SER A 66 -7.75 12.47 13.67
C SER A 66 -8.08 11.95 12.28
N ILE A 67 -8.11 10.62 12.14
CA ILE A 67 -8.52 9.94 10.91
C ILE A 67 -9.36 8.70 11.22
N LEU A 68 -10.47 8.55 10.52
CA LEU A 68 -11.28 7.34 10.54
C LEU A 68 -10.84 6.42 9.41
N LEU A 69 -10.28 5.25 9.76
CA LEU A 69 -9.76 4.27 8.81
C LEU A 69 -10.77 3.15 8.59
N HIS A 70 -11.37 3.07 7.41
CA HIS A 70 -12.16 1.90 7.04
C HIS A 70 -11.31 0.63 6.99
N ALA A 71 -11.68 -0.38 7.77
CA ALA A 71 -10.97 -1.66 7.88
C ALA A 71 -11.83 -2.82 7.38
N CYS A 72 -11.37 -3.54 6.36
CA CYS A 72 -12.05 -4.74 5.86
C CYS A 72 -11.57 -6.05 6.53
N CYS A 73 -10.43 -6.04 7.17
CA CYS A 73 -9.84 -7.14 7.93
C CYS A 73 -8.55 -6.69 8.63
N ALA A 74 -8.06 -7.47 9.59
CA ALA A 74 -6.83 -7.16 10.31
C ALA A 74 -5.58 -7.06 9.40
N PRO A 75 -5.28 -8.02 8.51
CA PRO A 75 -4.10 -7.93 7.65
C PRO A 75 -4.06 -6.64 6.80
N CYS A 76 -5.20 -6.21 6.27
CA CYS A 76 -5.28 -4.98 5.48
C CYS A 76 -5.07 -3.73 6.34
N ALA A 77 -5.51 -3.73 7.60
CA ALA A 77 -5.38 -2.60 8.51
C ALA A 77 -3.96 -2.44 9.07
N THR A 78 -3.19 -3.52 9.22
CA THR A 78 -1.89 -3.53 9.90
C THR A 78 -0.93 -2.47 9.39
N TYR A 79 -0.66 -2.45 8.08
CA TYR A 79 0.25 -1.49 7.50
C TYR A 79 -0.31 -0.06 7.55
N CYS A 80 -1.61 0.09 7.25
CA CYS A 80 -2.25 1.41 7.22
C CYS A 80 -2.23 2.08 8.60
N VAL A 81 -2.59 1.33 9.66
CA VAL A 81 -2.56 1.86 11.03
C VAL A 81 -1.15 2.25 11.45
N LYS A 82 -0.17 1.35 11.21
CA LYS A 82 1.24 1.62 11.49
C LYS A 82 1.69 2.91 10.80
N ARG A 83 1.46 3.01 9.49
CA ARG A 83 1.91 4.16 8.70
C ARG A 83 1.24 5.47 9.11
N LEU A 84 -0.05 5.44 9.40
CA LEU A 84 -0.78 6.63 9.85
C LEU A 84 -0.31 7.10 11.23
N ARG A 85 -0.01 6.16 12.16
CA ARG A 85 0.56 6.49 13.47
C ARG A 85 1.98 7.07 13.36
N GLU A 86 2.83 6.52 12.46
CA GLU A 86 4.15 7.10 12.15
C GLU A 86 4.05 8.54 11.63
N LEU A 87 2.98 8.86 10.90
CA LEU A 87 2.67 10.20 10.42
C LEU A 87 1.98 11.09 11.49
N ALA A 88 1.89 10.60 12.73
CA ALA A 88 1.33 11.26 13.90
C ALA A 88 -0.20 11.54 13.83
N PHE A 89 -0.95 10.76 13.05
CA PHE A 89 -2.42 10.80 13.10
C PHE A 89 -2.94 10.05 14.33
N ALA A 90 -4.00 10.58 14.95
CA ALA A 90 -4.86 9.82 15.87
C ALA A 90 -5.79 8.94 15.03
N VAL A 91 -5.56 7.61 15.05
CA VAL A 91 -6.27 6.66 14.17
C VAL A 91 -7.38 5.97 14.94
N THR A 92 -8.59 6.03 14.40
CA THR A 92 -9.75 5.21 14.80
C THR A 92 -10.13 4.30 13.65
N GLY A 93 -10.30 3.00 13.90
CA GLY A 93 -10.79 2.05 12.91
C GLY A 93 -12.30 2.18 12.71
N TYR A 94 -12.78 1.80 11.52
CA TYR A 94 -14.21 1.71 11.24
C TYR A 94 -14.52 0.40 10.53
N TRP A 95 -15.45 -0.36 11.08
CA TRP A 95 -15.91 -1.63 10.54
C TRP A 95 -17.28 -1.50 9.91
N TYR A 96 -17.36 -1.54 8.59
CA TYR A 96 -18.58 -1.60 7.79
C TYR A 96 -18.32 -2.36 6.50
N ASN A 97 -18.73 -3.63 6.43
CA ASN A 97 -18.34 -4.54 5.35
C ASN A 97 -19.53 -5.36 4.81
N PRO A 98 -20.58 -4.73 4.26
CA PRO A 98 -21.74 -5.45 3.71
C PRO A 98 -21.40 -6.29 2.47
N ASN A 99 -20.23 -6.10 1.89
CA ASN A 99 -19.72 -6.77 0.70
C ASN A 99 -18.99 -8.09 0.99
N VAL A 100 -18.77 -8.44 2.24
CA VAL A 100 -18.07 -9.68 2.62
C VAL A 100 -19.08 -10.80 2.83
N HIS A 101 -19.00 -11.83 1.99
CA HIS A 101 -19.91 -12.99 2.00
C HIS A 101 -19.10 -14.29 2.01
N PRO A 102 -19.64 -15.40 2.53
CA PRO A 102 -20.86 -15.51 3.34
C PRO A 102 -20.74 -14.84 4.72
N TYR A 103 -21.81 -14.83 5.52
CA TYR A 103 -21.81 -14.24 6.85
C TYR A 103 -20.70 -14.80 7.76
N SER A 104 -20.42 -16.08 7.66
CA SER A 104 -19.31 -16.72 8.41
C SER A 104 -17.93 -16.12 8.09
N GLU A 105 -17.71 -15.67 6.87
CA GLU A 105 -16.47 -14.98 6.49
C GLU A 105 -16.45 -13.54 7.05
N HIS A 106 -17.59 -12.86 7.02
CA HIS A 106 -17.73 -11.54 7.63
C HIS A 106 -17.40 -11.61 9.13
N GLU A 107 -17.99 -12.54 9.88
CA GLU A 107 -17.70 -12.71 11.31
C GLU A 107 -16.26 -13.11 11.57
N ARG A 108 -15.69 -14.03 10.83
CA ARG A 108 -14.28 -14.41 10.99
C ARG A 108 -13.31 -13.23 10.80
N ARG A 109 -13.57 -12.36 9.83
CA ARG A 109 -12.77 -11.15 9.63
C ARG A 109 -12.95 -10.15 10.75
N ARG A 110 -14.19 -10.02 11.23
CA ARG A 110 -14.52 -9.16 12.35
C ARG A 110 -13.79 -9.60 13.62
N GLU A 111 -13.87 -10.88 13.98
CA GLU A 111 -13.17 -11.45 15.14
C GLU A 111 -11.65 -11.26 15.06
N THR A 112 -11.08 -11.44 13.87
CA THR A 112 -9.66 -11.22 13.64
C THR A 112 -9.28 -9.75 13.85
N LEU A 113 -10.12 -8.83 13.38
CA LEU A 113 -9.90 -7.40 13.61
C LEU A 113 -10.08 -7.00 15.08
N VAL A 114 -11.03 -7.59 15.79
CA VAL A 114 -11.23 -7.37 17.24
C VAL A 114 -9.97 -7.74 18.01
N ARG A 115 -9.39 -8.93 17.75
CA ARG A 115 -8.13 -9.34 18.39
C ARG A 115 -6.98 -8.39 18.08
N TYR A 116 -6.78 -8.10 16.82
CA TYR A 116 -5.72 -7.19 16.38
C TYR A 116 -5.87 -5.80 16.99
N ALA A 117 -7.08 -5.25 16.98
CA ALA A 117 -7.35 -3.94 17.56
C ALA A 117 -7.06 -3.90 19.08
N GLY A 118 -7.39 -4.98 19.81
CA GLY A 118 -7.04 -5.13 21.22
C GLY A 118 -5.52 -5.19 21.45
N GLU A 119 -4.78 -5.93 20.61
CA GLU A 119 -3.32 -6.07 20.73
C GLU A 119 -2.57 -4.75 20.54
N ILE A 120 -3.08 -3.85 19.69
CA ILE A 120 -2.43 -2.58 19.35
C ILE A 120 -3.12 -1.35 19.93
N GLU A 121 -4.07 -1.54 20.81
CA GLU A 121 -4.87 -0.47 21.43
C GLU A 121 -5.49 0.47 20.38
N LEU A 122 -6.12 -0.11 19.36
CA LEU A 122 -6.83 0.63 18.31
C LEU A 122 -8.32 0.74 18.68
N ALA A 123 -8.80 1.95 18.91
CA ALA A 123 -10.24 2.19 18.97
C ALA A 123 -10.90 1.86 17.63
N VAL A 124 -12.03 1.15 17.65
CA VAL A 124 -12.78 0.79 16.43
C VAL A 124 -14.26 1.07 16.65
N ILE A 125 -14.85 1.81 15.71
CA ILE A 125 -16.29 1.98 15.62
C ILE A 125 -16.84 0.80 14.81
N TRP A 126 -17.78 0.07 15.40
CA TRP A 126 -18.38 -1.12 14.81
C TRP A 126 -19.80 -0.79 14.33
N GLU A 127 -20.02 -0.86 13.03
CA GLU A 127 -21.37 -0.76 12.50
C GLU A 127 -22.18 -1.99 12.97
N PRO A 128 -23.34 -1.80 13.62
CA PRO A 128 -24.10 -2.92 14.23
C PRO A 128 -24.72 -3.84 13.17
N ASP A 129 -25.09 -3.27 12.02
CA ASP A 129 -25.83 -3.98 10.99
C ASP A 129 -24.91 -4.49 9.85
N TYR A 130 -25.22 -5.70 9.38
CA TYR A 130 -24.46 -6.30 8.27
C TYR A 130 -24.83 -5.70 6.90
N GLU A 131 -26.05 -5.20 6.75
CA GLU A 131 -26.58 -4.52 5.54
C GLU A 131 -26.31 -5.27 4.21
N MET A 132 -26.22 -6.60 4.24
CA MET A 132 -25.95 -7.40 3.04
C MET A 132 -27.04 -7.23 1.98
N VAL A 133 -28.29 -7.14 2.38
CA VAL A 133 -29.43 -7.03 1.47
C VAL A 133 -29.37 -5.74 0.67
N GLU A 134 -29.02 -4.64 1.34
CA GLU A 134 -28.82 -3.31 0.74
C GLU A 134 -27.69 -3.34 -0.27
N PHE A 135 -26.57 -3.97 0.11
CA PHE A 135 -25.43 -4.16 -0.80
C PHE A 135 -25.82 -4.98 -2.02
N MET A 136 -26.52 -6.12 -1.84
CA MET A 136 -26.94 -6.97 -2.96
C MET A 136 -27.90 -6.25 -3.91
N ARG A 137 -28.83 -5.45 -3.37
CA ARG A 137 -29.73 -4.61 -4.19
C ARG A 137 -28.96 -3.56 -4.99
N ALA A 138 -27.97 -2.93 -4.37
CA ALA A 138 -27.16 -1.89 -5.02
C ALA A 138 -26.32 -2.44 -6.19
N VAL A 139 -25.85 -3.70 -6.10
CA VAL A 139 -25.00 -4.31 -7.15
C VAL A 139 -25.75 -5.18 -8.14
N ALA A 140 -27.05 -5.46 -7.92
CA ALA A 140 -27.86 -6.28 -8.81
C ALA A 140 -27.92 -5.67 -10.22
N GLY A 141 -27.66 -6.51 -11.25
CA GLY A 141 -27.58 -6.08 -12.65
C GLY A 141 -26.30 -5.31 -13.01
N ARG A 142 -25.36 -5.21 -12.08
CA ARG A 142 -24.06 -4.50 -12.24
C ARG A 142 -22.88 -5.35 -11.75
N GLU A 143 -22.97 -6.65 -11.96
CA GLU A 143 -21.98 -7.64 -11.50
C GLU A 143 -20.66 -7.54 -12.25
N GLN A 144 -20.62 -6.81 -13.35
CA GLN A 144 -19.43 -6.61 -14.18
C GLN A 144 -18.27 -6.01 -13.37
N PHE A 145 -17.08 -6.53 -13.64
CA PHE A 145 -15.84 -6.00 -13.07
C PHE A 145 -15.73 -4.49 -13.37
N ARG A 146 -15.38 -3.71 -12.37
CA ARG A 146 -15.34 -2.24 -12.28
C ARG A 146 -16.67 -1.58 -11.90
N GLU A 147 -17.82 -1.95 -12.44
CA GLU A 147 -19.08 -1.33 -12.03
C GLU A 147 -19.44 -1.72 -10.60
N ARG A 148 -19.50 -3.02 -10.32
CA ARG A 148 -19.67 -3.53 -8.96
C ARG A 148 -18.61 -2.98 -8.00
N CYS A 149 -17.33 -2.91 -8.41
CA CYS A 149 -16.26 -2.41 -7.57
C CYS A 149 -16.47 -0.94 -7.19
N ARG A 150 -16.87 -0.09 -8.13
CA ARG A 150 -17.16 1.33 -7.86
C ARG A 150 -18.29 1.50 -6.85
N LEU A 151 -19.38 0.75 -7.02
CA LEU A 151 -20.50 0.77 -6.07
C LEU A 151 -20.09 0.29 -4.68
N CYS A 152 -19.33 -0.80 -4.63
CA CYS A 152 -18.80 -1.35 -3.38
C CYS A 152 -17.89 -0.36 -2.64
N TYR A 153 -16.98 0.30 -3.33
CA TYR A 153 -16.10 1.31 -2.73
C TYR A 153 -16.91 2.52 -2.30
N ARG A 154 -17.78 3.01 -3.17
CA ARG A 154 -18.61 4.18 -2.90
C ARG A 154 -19.42 3.98 -1.63
N MET A 155 -20.20 2.91 -1.53
CA MET A 155 -21.04 2.61 -0.38
C MET A 155 -20.25 2.61 0.94
N ARG A 156 -19.08 1.96 0.95
CA ARG A 156 -18.25 1.88 2.16
C ARG A 156 -17.59 3.20 2.53
N LEU A 157 -17.06 3.91 1.53
CA LEU A 157 -16.37 5.18 1.77
C LEU A 157 -17.33 6.31 2.12
N GLU A 158 -18.52 6.36 1.50
CA GLU A 158 -19.57 7.32 1.88
C GLU A 158 -20.00 7.10 3.34
N ARG A 159 -20.29 5.86 3.74
CA ARG A 159 -20.63 5.56 5.14
C ARG A 159 -19.49 5.93 6.10
N THR A 160 -18.25 5.65 5.71
CA THR A 160 -17.08 6.04 6.52
C THR A 160 -16.97 7.56 6.66
N ALA A 161 -17.17 8.31 5.58
CA ALA A 161 -17.11 9.77 5.61
C ALA A 161 -18.25 10.38 6.42
N GLU A 162 -19.46 9.85 6.29
CA GLU A 162 -20.61 10.26 7.09
C GLU A 162 -20.40 10.04 8.59
N THR A 163 -19.80 8.89 8.95
CA THR A 163 -19.45 8.60 10.33
C THR A 163 -18.35 9.53 10.83
N ALA A 164 -17.29 9.75 10.04
CA ALA A 164 -16.23 10.68 10.41
C ALA A 164 -16.69 12.13 10.58
N ALA A 165 -17.78 12.54 9.92
CA ALA A 165 -18.32 13.88 10.06
C ALA A 165 -19.19 14.05 11.32
N ARG A 166 -19.57 12.96 11.97
CA ARG A 166 -20.38 12.95 13.20
C ARG A 166 -19.55 12.83 14.46
N GLU A 167 -18.34 12.26 14.34
CA GLU A 167 -17.38 12.04 15.44
C GLU A 167 -16.43 13.25 15.61
#